data_c9846c91c1e90611c975bce4a031b571
#
_entry.id   c9846c91c1e90611c975bce4a031b571
#
_cell.length_a   1.000
_cell.length_b   1.000
_cell.length_c   1.000
_cell.angle_alpha   90.00
_cell.angle_beta   90.00
_cell.angle_gamma   90.00
#
_symmetry.space_group_name_H-M   'P 1'
#
loop_
_entity.id
_entity.type
_entity.pdbx_description
1 polymer ?
#
loop_
_entity_poly.entity_id
_entity_poly.type
_entity_poly.pdbx_seq_one_letter_code
_entity_poly.pdbx_strand_id
1 'polypeptide(L)' 'MRKQLIAFYMEWRNDFLTVERFAEYHNITMNDAHDLIKMGKFYLHDEITEDAA' A
#
# COMPACT_ATOMS: atom_id res chain seq x y z
N MET A 1 12.35 1.58 -3.48
CA MET A 1 11.03 1.35 -4.06
C MET A 1 10.15 0.47 -3.16
N ARG A 2 10.72 -0.61 -2.65
CA ARG A 2 9.99 -1.51 -1.75
C ARG A 2 9.47 -0.80 -0.51
N LYS A 3 10.33 -0.03 0.15
CA LYS A 3 9.94 0.73 1.35
C LYS A 3 8.86 1.75 1.03
N GLN A 4 8.91 2.32 -0.16
CA GLN A 4 7.94 3.31 -0.59
C GLN A 4 6.57 2.67 -0.78
N LEU A 5 6.52 1.46 -1.34
CA LEU A 5 5.28 0.74 -1.51
C LEU A 5 4.66 0.36 -0.18
N ILE A 6 5.49 -0.07 0.76
CA ILE A 6 5.04 -0.40 2.11
C ILE A 6 4.49 0.86 2.79
N ALA A 7 5.16 1.99 2.59
CA ALA A 7 4.72 3.26 3.16
C ALA A 7 3.35 3.66 2.61
N PHE A 8 3.11 3.46 1.32
CA PHE A 8 1.82 3.73 0.71
C PHE A 8 0.72 2.86 1.32
N TYR A 9 1.02 1.58 1.53
CA TYR A 9 0.06 0.66 2.12
C TYR A 9 -0.29 1.06 3.54
N MET A 10 0.72 1.42 4.33
CA MET A 10 0.50 1.84 5.72
C MET A 10 -0.29 3.14 5.78
N GLU A 11 0.01 4.07 4.88
CA GLU A 11 -0.73 5.32 4.78
C GLU A 11 -2.19 5.05 4.49
N TRP A 12 -2.46 4.17 3.54
CA TRP A 12 -3.83 3.82 3.20
C TRP A 12 -4.58 3.26 4.40
N ARG A 13 -3.96 2.36 5.13
CA ARG A 13 -4.60 1.74 6.30
C ARG A 13 -4.90 2.73 7.41
N ASN A 14 -4.01 3.69 7.60
CA ASN A 14 -4.13 4.62 8.71
C ASN A 14 -4.98 5.84 8.40
N ASP A 15 -4.86 6.37 7.20
CA ASP A 15 -5.46 7.65 6.85
C ASP A 15 -6.68 7.54 5.94
N PHE A 16 -6.85 6.45 5.25
CA PHE A 16 -7.92 6.31 4.26
C PHE A 16 -8.79 5.10 4.56
N LEU A 17 -10.09 5.30 4.43
CA LEU A 17 -11.06 4.23 4.64
C LEU A 17 -11.32 3.42 3.37
N THR A 18 -11.09 4.02 2.21
CA THR A 18 -11.36 3.38 0.91
C THR A 18 -10.23 3.63 -0.06
N VAL A 19 -10.09 2.74 -1.03
CA VAL A 19 -9.13 2.89 -2.11
C VAL A 19 -9.45 4.12 -2.95
N GLU A 20 -10.73 4.43 -3.10
CA GLU A 20 -11.18 5.59 -3.85
C GLU A 20 -10.59 6.88 -3.30
N ARG A 21 -10.67 7.05 -1.98
CA ARG A 21 -10.10 8.23 -1.31
C ARG A 21 -8.60 8.31 -1.49
N PHE A 22 -7.94 7.18 -1.36
CA PHE A 22 -6.50 7.10 -1.55
C PHE A 22 -6.10 7.53 -2.97
N ALA A 23 -6.85 7.04 -3.96
CA ALA A 23 -6.60 7.38 -5.36
C ALA A 23 -6.78 8.87 -5.61
N GLU A 24 -7.83 9.47 -5.05
CA GLU A 24 -8.09 10.90 -5.18
C GLU A 24 -6.96 11.72 -4.57
N TYR A 25 -6.53 11.34 -3.38
CA TYR A 25 -5.49 12.07 -2.67
C TYR A 25 -4.19 12.10 -3.46
N HIS A 26 -3.82 10.98 -4.06
CA HIS A 26 -2.59 10.88 -4.83
C HIS A 26 -2.77 11.23 -6.30
N ASN A 27 -3.99 11.57 -6.70
CA ASN A 27 -4.30 11.93 -8.08
C ASN A 27 -3.92 10.83 -9.06
N ILE A 28 -4.30 9.61 -8.74
CA ILE A 28 -4.05 8.44 -9.57
C ILE A 28 -5.36 7.69 -9.80
N THR A 29 -5.35 6.74 -10.73
CA THR A 29 -6.54 5.96 -11.02
C THR A 29 -6.79 4.92 -9.92
N MET A 30 -8.03 4.42 -9.88
CA MET A 30 -8.39 3.35 -8.95
C MET A 30 -7.53 2.11 -9.16
N ASN A 31 -7.29 1.76 -10.43
CA ASN A 31 -6.47 0.61 -10.76
C ASN A 31 -5.05 0.76 -10.24
N ASP A 32 -4.48 1.95 -10.42
CA ASP A 32 -3.13 2.23 -9.92
C ASP A 32 -3.08 2.17 -8.40
N ALA A 33 -4.10 2.72 -7.75
CA ALA A 33 -4.18 2.70 -6.30
C ALA A 33 -4.27 1.27 -5.76
N HIS A 34 -5.10 0.44 -6.39
CA HIS A 34 -5.21 -0.97 -6.02
C HIS A 34 -3.87 -1.69 -6.16
N ASP A 35 -3.17 -1.42 -7.25
CA ASP A 35 -1.87 -2.06 -7.50
C ASP A 35 -0.86 -1.65 -6.43
N LEU A 36 -0.79 -0.37 -6.11
CA LEU A 36 0.14 0.13 -5.10
C LEU A 36 -0.13 -0.50 -3.74
N ILE A 37 -1.40 -0.55 -3.35
CA ILE A 37 -1.79 -1.12 -2.06
C ILE A 37 -1.48 -2.61 -2.03
N LYS A 38 -1.80 -3.32 -3.11
CA LYS A 38 -1.57 -4.75 -3.21
C LYS A 38 -0.08 -5.07 -3.12
N MET A 39 0.74 -4.30 -3.83
CA MET A 39 2.19 -4.51 -3.82
C MET A 39 2.78 -4.17 -2.46
N GLY A 40 2.31 -3.09 -1.85
CA GLY A 40 2.76 -2.71 -0.52
C GLY A 40 2.43 -3.78 0.51
N LYS A 41 1.23 -4.32 0.44
CA LYS A 41 0.80 -5.39 1.34
C LYS A 41 1.67 -6.63 1.16
N PHE A 42 1.96 -6.97 -0.09
CA PHE A 42 2.79 -8.13 -0.41
C PHE A 42 4.18 -7.99 0.19
N TYR A 43 4.82 -6.84 -0.02
CA TYR A 43 6.16 -6.63 0.48
C TYR A 43 6.21 -6.57 2.00
N LEU A 44 5.22 -5.96 2.61
CA LEU A 44 5.15 -5.91 4.07
C LEU A 44 5.00 -7.30 4.66
N HIS A 45 4.14 -8.11 4.07
CA HIS A 45 3.93 -9.48 4.52
C HIS A 45 5.19 -10.32 4.36
N ASP A 46 5.90 -10.13 3.25
CA ASP A 46 7.15 -10.83 2.98
C ASP A 46 8.21 -10.48 4.03
N GLU A 47 8.31 -9.21 4.39
CA GLU A 47 9.27 -8.78 5.40
C GLU A 47 8.96 -9.37 6.77
N ILE A 48 7.69 -9.39 7.14
CA ILE A 48 7.26 -9.96 8.40
C ILE A 48 7.58 -11.45 8.45
N THR A 49 7.32 -12.15 7.36
CA THR A 49 7.62 -13.58 7.26
C THR A 49 9.11 -13.84 7.37
N GLU A 50 9.90 -13.00 6.72
CA GLU A 50 11.34 -13.09 6.74
C GLU A 50 11.87 -12.91 8.18
N ASP A 51 11.33 -11.92 8.87
CA ASP A 51 11.71 -11.66 10.25
C ASP A 51 11.31 -12.80 11.17
N ALA A 52 10.18 -13.44 10.91
CA ALA A 52 9.69 -14.54 11.70
C ALA A 52 10.52 -15.82 11.49
N ALA A 53 11.14 -15.91 10.36
CA ALA A 53 11.97 -17.07 10.03
C ALA A 53 13.36 -16.92 10.63
#